data_d32d328c8ab61a603c96feb4fe2f0a52
#
_entry.id   d32d328c8ab61a603c96feb4fe2f0a52
#
_cell.length_a   1.000
_cell.length_b   1.000
_cell.length_c   1.000
_cell.angle_alpha   90.00
_cell.angle_beta   90.00
_cell.angle_gamma   90.00
#
_symmetry.space_group_name_H-M   'P 1'
#
loop_
_entity.id
_entity.type
_entity.pdbx_description
1 polymer ?
#
loop_
_entity_poly.entity_id
_entity_poly.type
_entity_poly.pdbx_seq_one_letter_code
_entity_poly.pdbx_strand_id
1 'polypeptide(L)'
;GVEIEENSELDLFEAFNKHEGDERIPAIVKEMEEELGAGNKKPEILPKLAQYELTLKDWVRDHKGYRKYVTLTGKCWPAFQTQFGFVPCYVNSRLTAQGIPVSCEVDIYGTLSEFIGQVVSDDIVTLLDINNSVPKDMYKESIEGKFNYTLQDTFMGFHCGNTDRKSTRLNSSHRL
;
A
#
# COMPACT_ATOMS: atom_id res chain seq x y z
N GLY A 1 24.14 -7.35 4.56
CA GLY A 1 23.84 -6.07 3.94
C GLY A 1 22.48 -6.10 3.25
N VAL A 2 22.03 -4.95 2.78
CA VAL A 2 20.82 -4.83 1.95
C VAL A 2 21.25 -5.00 0.49
N GLU A 3 20.53 -5.81 -0.26
CA GLU A 3 20.67 -5.92 -1.70
C GLU A 3 19.46 -5.24 -2.35
N ILE A 4 19.69 -4.52 -3.43
CA ILE A 4 18.64 -3.85 -4.20
C ILE A 4 18.59 -4.52 -5.57
N GLU A 5 17.40 -4.95 -5.96
CA GLU A 5 17.12 -5.48 -7.28
C GLU A 5 16.17 -4.52 -7.99
N GLU A 6 16.60 -4.03 -9.14
CA GLU A 6 15.80 -3.12 -9.96
C GLU A 6 15.09 -3.90 -11.05
N ASN A 7 13.79 -3.70 -11.17
CA ASN A 7 12.95 -4.30 -12.20
C ASN A 7 12.12 -3.21 -12.89
N SER A 8 11.72 -3.46 -14.11
CA SER A 8 10.88 -2.52 -14.84
C SER A 8 9.38 -2.75 -14.57
N GLU A 9 8.57 -1.69 -14.73
CA GLU A 9 7.12 -1.83 -14.70
C GLU A 9 6.59 -2.75 -15.80
N LEU A 10 7.31 -2.90 -16.92
CA LEU A 10 6.96 -3.83 -17.99
C LEU A 10 7.11 -5.28 -17.56
N ASP A 11 8.18 -5.62 -16.83
CA ASP A 11 8.37 -6.95 -16.29
C ASP A 11 7.26 -7.33 -15.32
N LEU A 12 6.88 -6.37 -14.47
CA LEU A 12 5.77 -6.55 -13.54
C LEU A 12 4.43 -6.72 -14.27
N PHE A 13 4.19 -5.93 -15.33
CA PHE A 13 2.97 -6.06 -16.12
C PHE A 13 2.90 -7.38 -16.88
N GLU A 14 4.03 -7.86 -17.41
CA GLU A 14 4.11 -9.19 -18.03
C GLU A 14 3.81 -10.30 -17.01
N ALA A 15 4.40 -10.21 -15.82
CA ALA A 15 4.13 -11.16 -14.74
C ALA A 15 2.65 -11.11 -14.30
N PHE A 16 2.06 -9.93 -14.23
CA PHE A 16 0.65 -9.76 -13.93
C PHE A 16 -0.23 -10.46 -14.97
N ASN A 17 0.04 -10.28 -16.24
CA ASN A 17 -0.73 -10.92 -17.31
C ASN A 17 -0.60 -12.45 -17.31
N LYS A 18 0.54 -13.00 -16.89
CA LYS A 18 0.73 -14.45 -16.75
C LYS A 18 -0.19 -15.07 -15.67
N HIS A 19 -0.66 -14.28 -14.72
CA HIS A 19 -1.59 -14.72 -13.69
C HIS A 19 -3.06 -14.56 -14.08
N GLU A 20 -3.36 -14.14 -15.32
CA GLU A 20 -4.75 -14.02 -15.75
C GLU A 20 -5.46 -15.39 -15.68
N GLY A 21 -6.59 -15.44 -14.98
CA GLY A 21 -7.36 -16.67 -14.80
C GLY A 21 -6.75 -17.70 -13.85
N ASP A 22 -5.74 -17.35 -13.05
CA ASP A 22 -5.16 -18.25 -12.06
C ASP A 22 -6.22 -18.71 -11.05
N GLU A 23 -6.25 -20.03 -10.79
CA GLU A 23 -7.23 -20.70 -9.93
C GLU A 23 -7.21 -20.21 -8.46
N ARG A 24 -6.15 -19.56 -8.01
CA ARG A 24 -6.01 -19.00 -6.66
C ARG A 24 -6.72 -17.65 -6.49
N ILE A 25 -7.02 -16.95 -7.58
CA ILE A 25 -7.63 -15.61 -7.55
C ILE A 25 -8.97 -15.61 -6.81
N PRO A 26 -9.93 -16.53 -7.02
CA PRO A 26 -11.21 -16.50 -6.34
C PRO A 26 -11.12 -16.57 -4.81
N ALA A 27 -10.13 -17.29 -4.28
CA ALA A 27 -9.92 -17.37 -2.82
C ALA A 27 -9.48 -16.00 -2.25
N ILE A 28 -8.56 -15.32 -2.93
CA ILE A 28 -8.08 -13.99 -2.53
C ILE A 28 -9.20 -12.94 -2.65
N VAL A 29 -10.02 -13.02 -3.71
CA VAL A 29 -11.19 -12.14 -3.86
C VAL A 29 -12.14 -12.29 -2.68
N LYS A 30 -12.43 -13.52 -2.26
CA LYS A 30 -13.27 -13.78 -1.10
C LYS A 30 -12.71 -13.16 0.19
N GLU A 31 -11.41 -13.30 0.42
CA GLU A 31 -10.75 -12.65 1.56
C GLU A 31 -10.89 -11.12 1.51
N MET A 32 -10.70 -10.52 0.33
CA MET A 32 -10.86 -9.09 0.14
C MET A 32 -12.30 -8.62 0.37
N GLU A 33 -13.29 -9.39 -0.09
CA GLU A 33 -14.71 -9.10 0.16
C GLU A 33 -15.06 -9.14 1.65
N GLU A 34 -14.58 -10.14 2.36
CA GLU A 34 -14.79 -10.29 3.81
C GLU A 34 -14.10 -9.13 4.58
N GLU A 35 -12.91 -8.75 4.17
CA GLU A 35 -12.15 -7.66 4.78
C GLU A 35 -12.79 -6.28 4.58
N LEU A 36 -13.22 -5.99 3.36
CA LEU A 36 -13.79 -4.70 3.00
C LEU A 36 -15.27 -4.56 3.38
N GLY A 37 -16.01 -5.66 3.40
CA GLY A 37 -17.42 -5.69 3.76
C GLY A 37 -18.25 -4.63 3.03
N ALA A 38 -19.11 -3.93 3.77
CA ALA A 38 -19.97 -2.86 3.22
C ALA A 38 -19.18 -1.62 2.74
N GLY A 39 -17.89 -1.51 3.05
CA GLY A 39 -17.00 -0.46 2.56
C GLY A 39 -16.59 -0.63 1.10
N ASN A 40 -16.76 -1.82 0.54
CA ASN A 40 -16.44 -2.09 -0.86
C ASN A 40 -17.45 -1.45 -1.81
N LYS A 41 -17.04 -0.39 -2.46
CA LYS A 41 -17.87 0.33 -3.45
C LYS A 41 -17.57 -0.04 -4.90
N LYS A 42 -16.55 -0.86 -5.14
CA LYS A 42 -16.08 -1.28 -6.46
C LYS A 42 -15.72 -2.77 -6.49
N PRO A 43 -16.70 -3.67 -6.26
CA PRO A 43 -16.43 -5.11 -6.24
C PRO A 43 -15.89 -5.66 -7.56
N GLU A 44 -16.19 -5.00 -8.67
CA GLU A 44 -15.75 -5.39 -10.00
C GLU A 44 -14.22 -5.32 -10.21
N ILE A 45 -13.50 -4.59 -9.36
CA ILE A 45 -12.05 -4.46 -9.45
C ILE A 45 -11.29 -5.53 -8.66
N LEU A 46 -11.96 -6.20 -7.72
CA LEU A 46 -11.32 -7.18 -6.81
C LEU A 46 -10.57 -8.30 -7.55
N PRO A 47 -11.07 -8.89 -8.63
CA PRO A 47 -10.32 -9.91 -9.35
C PRO A 47 -8.95 -9.43 -9.85
N LYS A 48 -8.87 -8.19 -10.34
CA LYS A 48 -7.59 -7.59 -10.77
C LYS A 48 -6.66 -7.31 -9.59
N LEU A 49 -7.20 -6.85 -8.48
CA LEU A 49 -6.41 -6.61 -7.25
C LEU A 49 -5.89 -7.94 -6.68
N ALA A 50 -6.70 -8.98 -6.69
CA ALA A 50 -6.30 -10.32 -6.25
C ALA A 50 -5.22 -10.91 -7.17
N GLN A 51 -5.38 -10.76 -8.49
CA GLN A 51 -4.36 -11.13 -9.46
C GLN A 51 -3.04 -10.40 -9.20
N TYR A 52 -3.09 -9.11 -8.89
CA TYR A 52 -1.90 -8.31 -8.57
C TYR A 52 -1.25 -8.75 -7.24
N GLU A 53 -2.03 -9.00 -6.20
CA GLU A 53 -1.51 -9.55 -4.94
C GLU A 53 -0.79 -10.88 -5.16
N LEU A 54 -1.40 -11.77 -5.93
CA LEU A 54 -0.82 -13.05 -6.29
C LEU A 54 0.48 -12.89 -7.06
N THR A 55 0.50 -11.98 -8.03
CA THR A 55 1.68 -11.66 -8.82
C THR A 55 2.84 -11.22 -7.93
N LEU A 56 2.61 -10.30 -7.00
CA LEU A 56 3.65 -9.84 -6.10
C LEU A 56 4.15 -10.92 -5.13
N LYS A 57 3.25 -11.77 -4.62
CA LYS A 57 3.64 -12.91 -3.77
C LYS A 57 4.54 -13.90 -4.52
N ASP A 58 4.15 -14.25 -5.73
CA ASP A 58 4.95 -15.14 -6.57
C ASP A 58 6.26 -14.47 -6.98
N TRP A 59 6.25 -13.18 -7.30
CA TRP A 59 7.46 -12.41 -7.56
C TRP A 59 8.44 -12.46 -6.39
N VAL A 60 7.97 -12.17 -5.18
CA VAL A 60 8.79 -12.25 -3.96
C VAL A 60 9.36 -13.65 -3.77
N ARG A 61 8.54 -14.69 -3.94
CA ARG A 61 9.00 -16.08 -3.82
C ARG A 61 10.13 -16.39 -4.81
N ASP A 62 9.95 -15.99 -6.06
CA ASP A 62 10.85 -16.35 -7.16
C ASP A 62 12.16 -15.55 -7.12
N HIS A 63 12.13 -14.30 -6.62
CA HIS A 63 13.32 -13.43 -6.51
C HIS A 63 14.01 -13.48 -5.14
N LYS A 64 13.35 -14.04 -4.13
CA LYS A 64 13.90 -14.09 -2.76
C LYS A 64 15.25 -14.83 -2.68
N GLY A 65 15.40 -15.91 -3.43
CA GLY A 65 16.60 -16.76 -3.37
C GLY A 65 16.86 -17.25 -1.94
N TYR A 66 18.09 -17.09 -1.46
CA TYR A 66 18.50 -17.46 -0.11
C TYR A 66 18.17 -16.41 0.97
N ARG A 67 17.68 -15.26 0.59
CA ARG A 67 17.38 -14.15 1.49
C ARG A 67 16.21 -14.48 2.40
N LYS A 68 16.29 -14.06 3.67
CA LYS A 68 15.25 -14.34 4.66
C LYS A 68 14.04 -13.40 4.48
N TYR A 69 14.32 -12.14 4.17
CA TYR A 69 13.31 -11.08 4.07
C TYR A 69 13.36 -10.41 2.70
N VAL A 70 12.22 -9.96 2.25
CA VAL A 70 12.07 -9.15 1.04
C VAL A 70 11.09 -8.03 1.36
N THR A 71 11.40 -6.85 0.89
CA THR A 71 10.50 -5.69 0.86
C THR A 71 10.37 -5.21 -0.57
N LEU A 72 9.30 -4.53 -0.87
CA LEU A 72 9.05 -4.00 -2.20
C LEU A 72 8.92 -2.47 -2.16
N THR A 73 9.27 -1.83 -3.24
CA THR A 73 8.96 -0.43 -3.47
C THR A 73 8.59 -0.24 -4.93
N GLY A 74 7.57 0.53 -5.20
CA GLY A 74 7.04 0.68 -6.56
C GLY A 74 6.53 2.07 -6.85
N LYS A 75 6.48 2.42 -8.14
CA LYS A 75 5.93 3.67 -8.63
C LYS A 75 4.57 3.42 -9.27
N CYS A 76 3.51 3.93 -8.67
CA CYS A 76 2.15 3.69 -9.19
C CYS A 76 1.74 4.68 -10.29
N TRP A 77 2.29 5.88 -10.26
CA TRP A 77 1.90 6.94 -11.18
C TRP A 77 2.91 7.11 -12.34
N PRO A 78 2.45 7.20 -13.61
CA PRO A 78 1.08 7.06 -14.12
C PRO A 78 0.74 5.65 -14.63
N ALA A 79 1.68 4.69 -14.57
CA ALA A 79 1.58 3.42 -15.27
C ALA A 79 0.40 2.55 -14.80
N PHE A 80 0.11 2.51 -13.50
CA PHE A 80 -0.97 1.68 -12.98
C PHE A 80 -2.34 2.10 -13.51
N GLN A 81 -2.61 3.39 -13.63
CA GLN A 81 -3.87 3.88 -14.16
C GLN A 81 -4.05 3.54 -15.64
N THR A 82 -2.98 3.59 -16.41
CA THR A 82 -3.03 3.41 -17.86
C THR A 82 -2.91 1.96 -18.31
N GLN A 83 -2.10 1.16 -17.63
CA GLN A 83 -1.81 -0.23 -18.02
C GLN A 83 -2.59 -1.24 -17.19
N PHE A 84 -2.60 -1.10 -15.87
CA PHE A 84 -3.30 -2.06 -14.99
C PHE A 84 -4.79 -1.71 -14.80
N GLY A 85 -5.16 -0.44 -14.92
CA GLY A 85 -6.52 0.05 -14.75
C GLY A 85 -6.99 0.10 -13.28
N PHE A 86 -6.05 0.11 -12.32
CA PHE A 86 -6.32 0.27 -10.89
C PHE A 86 -5.13 0.96 -10.19
N VAL A 87 -5.27 1.26 -8.91
CA VAL A 87 -4.18 1.74 -8.05
C VAL A 87 -3.78 0.65 -7.05
N PRO A 88 -2.49 0.46 -6.77
CA PRO A 88 -2.00 -0.69 -6.00
C PRO A 88 -2.16 -0.55 -4.48
N CYS A 89 -2.54 0.62 -3.98
CA CYS A 89 -2.45 0.99 -2.56
C CYS A 89 -3.08 -0.04 -1.60
N TYR A 90 -4.26 -0.57 -1.92
CA TYR A 90 -4.93 -1.57 -1.09
C TYR A 90 -4.13 -2.87 -1.03
N VAL A 91 -3.63 -3.35 -2.16
CA VAL A 91 -2.81 -4.57 -2.20
C VAL A 91 -1.48 -4.36 -1.47
N ASN A 92 -0.84 -3.22 -1.66
CA ASN A 92 0.40 -2.89 -0.95
C ASN A 92 0.19 -2.92 0.58
N SER A 93 -0.92 -2.35 1.05
CA SER A 93 -1.30 -2.39 2.47
C SER A 93 -1.55 -3.82 2.96
N ARG A 94 -2.21 -4.68 2.16
CA ARG A 94 -2.41 -6.10 2.50
C ARG A 94 -1.09 -6.87 2.59
N LEU A 95 -0.16 -6.63 1.67
CA LEU A 95 1.16 -7.26 1.70
C LEU A 95 1.98 -6.80 2.92
N THR A 96 1.96 -5.52 3.23
CA THR A 96 2.59 -4.98 4.44
C THR A 96 2.06 -5.66 5.70
N ALA A 97 0.74 -5.85 5.79
CA ALA A 97 0.11 -6.58 6.89
C ALA A 97 0.48 -8.08 6.94
N GLN A 98 0.94 -8.64 5.84
CA GLN A 98 1.43 -10.03 5.73
C GLN A 98 2.95 -10.15 5.92
N GLY A 99 3.61 -9.09 6.37
CA GLY A 99 5.06 -9.09 6.61
C GLY A 99 5.92 -8.85 5.37
N ILE A 100 5.33 -8.34 4.30
CA ILE A 100 6.02 -7.89 3.08
C ILE A 100 5.80 -6.38 2.94
N PRO A 101 6.63 -5.55 3.56
CA PRO A 101 6.51 -4.09 3.42
C PRO A 101 6.59 -3.64 1.97
N VAL A 102 5.67 -2.74 1.58
CA VAL A 102 5.62 -2.17 0.24
C VAL A 102 5.45 -0.67 0.33
N SER A 103 6.50 0.08 0.05
CA SER A 103 6.44 1.54 -0.01
C SER A 103 6.10 2.05 -1.42
N CYS A 104 5.60 3.28 -1.48
CA CYS A 104 5.35 4.00 -2.72
C CYS A 104 6.58 4.82 -3.17
N GLU A 105 6.48 5.39 -4.37
CA GLU A 105 7.40 6.39 -4.94
C GLU A 105 8.85 5.90 -5.09
N VAL A 106 9.05 4.57 -5.16
CA VAL A 106 10.37 3.94 -5.19
C VAL A 106 11.21 4.34 -3.97
N ASP A 107 10.56 4.57 -2.84
CA ASP A 107 11.21 4.95 -1.60
C ASP A 107 11.87 3.76 -0.91
N ILE A 108 13.13 3.51 -1.27
CA ILE A 108 13.95 2.43 -0.72
C ILE A 108 14.19 2.61 0.78
N TYR A 109 14.39 3.84 1.24
CA TYR A 109 14.60 4.13 2.66
C TYR A 109 13.30 4.00 3.45
N GLY A 110 12.18 4.40 2.87
CA GLY A 110 10.87 4.21 3.46
C GLY A 110 10.54 2.74 3.68
N THR A 111 10.72 1.90 2.65
CA THR A 111 10.45 0.46 2.79
C THR A 111 11.38 -0.22 3.80
N LEU A 112 12.63 0.22 3.88
CA LEU A 112 13.57 -0.26 4.92
C LEU A 112 13.11 0.18 6.32
N SER A 113 12.60 1.41 6.46
CA SER A 113 12.07 1.94 7.71
C SER A 113 10.81 1.19 8.15
N GLU A 114 9.89 0.89 7.22
CA GLU A 114 8.71 0.05 7.49
C GLU A 114 9.13 -1.34 7.97
N PHE A 115 10.09 -1.96 7.30
CA PHE A 115 10.60 -3.27 7.70
C PHE A 115 11.20 -3.26 9.12
N ILE A 116 12.06 -2.28 9.43
CA ILE A 116 12.66 -2.14 10.77
C ILE A 116 11.56 -1.90 11.80
N GLY A 117 10.61 -1.02 11.49
CA GLY A 117 9.48 -0.71 12.36
C GLY A 117 8.64 -1.94 12.66
N GLN A 118 8.30 -2.75 11.66
CA GLN A 118 7.56 -4.01 11.85
C GLN A 118 8.30 -5.01 12.73
N VAL A 119 9.62 -5.16 12.52
CA VAL A 119 10.44 -6.09 13.31
C VAL A 119 10.51 -5.66 14.77
N VAL A 120 10.54 -4.35 15.04
CA VAL A 120 10.65 -3.81 16.40
C VAL A 120 9.32 -3.80 17.14
N SER A 121 8.23 -3.45 16.44
CA SER A 121 6.90 -3.35 17.04
C SER A 121 6.14 -4.67 17.09
N ASP A 122 6.51 -5.62 16.24
CA ASP A 122 5.75 -6.85 15.95
C ASP A 122 4.30 -6.54 15.50
N ASP A 123 4.15 -5.43 14.79
CA ASP A 123 2.86 -4.90 14.33
C ASP A 123 3.00 -4.21 12.98
N ILE A 124 1.86 -3.85 12.38
CA ILE A 124 1.81 -3.12 11.12
C ILE A 124 2.32 -1.71 11.31
N VAL A 125 3.26 -1.29 10.47
CA VAL A 125 3.84 0.05 10.47
C VAL A 125 3.36 0.79 9.22
N THR A 126 3.10 2.07 9.40
CA THR A 126 2.66 2.97 8.32
C THR A 126 3.72 4.05 8.09
N LEU A 127 4.11 4.23 6.85
CA LEU A 127 4.95 5.34 6.41
C LEU A 127 4.06 6.48 5.94
N LEU A 128 4.26 7.68 6.49
CA LEU A 128 3.47 8.87 6.17
C LEU A 128 4.37 10.06 5.83
N ASP A 129 3.92 10.86 4.88
CA ASP A 129 4.47 12.21 4.66
C ASP A 129 3.99 13.14 5.77
N ILE A 130 4.86 14.04 6.19
CA ILE A 130 4.52 15.05 7.19
C ILE A 130 4.12 16.35 6.47
N ASN A 131 2.87 16.74 6.62
CA ASN A 131 2.39 18.05 6.21
C ASN A 131 2.50 19.07 7.36
N ASN A 132 2.75 20.33 6.98
CA ASN A 132 2.92 21.42 7.93
C ASN A 132 1.70 21.67 8.74
N SER A 133 1.13 21.72 9.58
CA SER A 133 -0.13 21.97 10.27
C SER A 133 -1.32 21.22 9.69
N VAL A 134 -2.26 20.94 10.55
CA VAL A 134 -3.60 20.46 10.15
C VAL A 134 -4.41 21.58 9.47
N PRO A 135 -5.41 21.24 8.65
CA PRO A 135 -6.37 22.24 8.14
C PRO A 135 -7.01 23.07 9.24
N LYS A 136 -7.23 24.36 8.96
CA LYS A 136 -7.73 25.32 9.97
C LYS A 136 -9.08 24.95 10.57
N ASP A 137 -9.97 24.36 9.79
CA ASP A 137 -11.27 23.86 10.22
C ASP A 137 -11.11 22.69 11.20
N MET A 138 -10.26 21.73 10.89
CA MET A 138 -9.94 20.62 11.79
C MET A 138 -9.28 21.10 13.09
N TYR A 139 -8.38 22.09 13.01
CA TYR A 139 -7.78 22.71 14.19
C TYR A 139 -8.85 23.32 15.10
N LYS A 140 -9.73 24.14 14.54
CA LYS A 140 -10.83 24.79 15.29
C LYS A 140 -11.78 23.78 15.93
N GLU A 141 -12.13 22.73 15.20
CA GLU A 141 -13.06 21.71 15.68
C GLU A 141 -12.46 20.83 16.78
N SER A 142 -11.20 20.44 16.63
CA SER A 142 -10.62 19.34 17.40
C SER A 142 -9.58 19.77 18.43
N ILE A 143 -8.96 20.95 18.30
CA ILE A 143 -7.81 21.37 19.09
C ILE A 143 -8.04 22.71 19.80
N GLU A 144 -8.55 23.72 19.08
CA GLU A 144 -8.71 25.08 19.58
C GLU A 144 -9.60 25.09 20.83
N GLY A 145 -9.09 25.67 21.92
CA GLY A 145 -9.81 25.71 23.21
C GLY A 145 -9.90 24.40 23.97
N LYS A 146 -9.42 23.29 23.42
CA LYS A 146 -9.39 21.97 24.09
C LYS A 146 -7.99 21.58 24.55
N PHE A 147 -6.98 22.03 23.84
CA PHE A 147 -5.57 21.74 24.11
C PHE A 147 -4.74 23.00 24.03
N ASN A 148 -3.63 23.05 24.76
CA ASN A 148 -2.71 24.20 24.74
C ASN A 148 -1.68 24.09 23.60
N TYR A 149 -2.19 23.97 22.36
CA TYR A 149 -1.39 23.96 21.14
C TYR A 149 -1.89 25.01 20.18
N THR A 150 -0.99 25.69 19.48
CA THR A 150 -1.32 26.56 18.35
C THR A 150 -1.42 25.75 17.06
N LEU A 151 -1.94 26.35 16.00
CA LEU A 151 -1.99 25.70 14.69
C LEU A 151 -0.59 25.27 14.20
N GLN A 152 0.42 26.07 14.52
CA GLN A 152 1.81 25.82 14.15
C GLN A 152 2.47 24.66 14.93
N ASP A 153 1.89 24.30 16.06
CA ASP A 153 2.35 23.14 16.85
C ASP A 153 1.76 21.82 16.34
N THR A 154 0.99 21.85 15.28
CA THR A 154 0.34 20.68 14.70
C THR A 154 0.96 20.27 13.40
N PHE A 155 0.90 18.99 13.13
CA PHE A 155 1.20 18.43 11.80
C PHE A 155 0.17 17.35 11.46
N MET A 156 0.09 17.00 10.19
CA MET A 156 -0.74 15.90 9.72
C MET A 156 0.13 14.89 8.99
N GLY A 157 0.10 13.66 9.45
CA GLY A 157 0.64 12.54 8.70
C GLY A 157 -0.32 12.16 7.59
N PHE A 158 0.16 12.11 6.36
CA PHE A 158 -0.65 11.82 5.19
C PHE A 158 0.12 10.96 4.19
N HIS A 159 -0.59 10.01 3.59
CA HIS A 159 -0.13 9.31 2.39
C HIS A 159 -1.32 9.00 1.49
N CYS A 160 -1.10 8.91 0.19
CA CYS A 160 -2.20 8.78 -0.77
C CYS A 160 -2.96 7.45 -0.73
N GLY A 161 -2.55 6.46 0.03
CA GLY A 161 -3.33 5.23 0.14
C GLY A 161 -2.65 4.01 0.74
N ASN A 162 -1.40 4.12 1.14
CA ASN A 162 -0.62 2.97 1.61
C ASN A 162 -0.49 2.96 3.14
N THR A 163 -1.60 2.95 3.84
CA THR A 163 -1.59 3.02 5.30
C THR A 163 -2.16 1.75 5.94
N ASP A 164 -3.35 1.81 6.49
CA ASP A 164 -3.99 0.67 7.14
C ASP A 164 -4.97 0.01 6.19
N ARG A 165 -4.88 -1.31 6.01
CA ARG A 165 -5.79 -2.08 5.17
C ARG A 165 -7.26 -1.94 5.55
N LYS A 166 -7.55 -1.68 6.84
CA LYS A 166 -8.92 -1.49 7.33
C LYS A 166 -9.48 -0.11 7.01
N SER A 167 -8.63 0.89 6.90
CA SER A 167 -9.00 2.27 6.57
C SER A 167 -8.77 2.61 5.10
N THR A 168 -8.04 1.79 4.36
CA THR A 168 -7.83 1.98 2.93
C THR A 168 -9.13 1.75 2.19
N ARG A 169 -9.91 2.80 2.06
CA ARG A 169 -11.06 2.79 1.19
C ARG A 169 -10.56 2.68 -0.24
N LEU A 170 -11.13 1.80 -1.05
CA LEU A 170 -10.90 1.70 -2.49
C LEU A 170 -11.17 3.02 -3.27
N ASN A 171 -11.56 4.04 -2.55
CA ASN A 171 -11.68 5.42 -2.98
C ASN A 171 -10.45 6.24 -2.66
N SER A 172 -9.26 5.74 -2.89
CA SER A 172 -8.15 6.66 -3.02
C SER A 172 -8.52 7.64 -4.12
N SER A 173 -8.50 8.91 -3.78
CA SER A 173 -8.98 10.06 -4.56
C SER A 173 -8.12 10.39 -5.78
N HIS A 174 -7.57 9.41 -6.44
CA HIS A 174 -7.09 9.55 -7.81
C HIS A 174 -8.31 9.62 -8.73
N ARG A 175 -9.03 10.73 -8.63
CA ARG A 175 -9.94 11.13 -9.68
C ARG A 175 -9.10 11.38 -10.92
N LEU A 176 -9.33 10.56 -11.94
CA LEU A 176 -8.98 10.89 -13.30
C LEU A 176 -9.70 12.19 -13.69
#